data_0b7fd64944d2bf13f47d0400b906b3e6
#
_entry.id   0b7fd64944d2bf13f47d0400b906b3e6
#
_cell.length_a   1.000
_cell.length_b   1.000
_cell.length_c   1.000
_cell.angle_alpha   90.00
_cell.angle_beta   90.00
_cell.angle_gamma   90.00
#
_symmetry.space_group_name_H-M   'P 1'
#
loop_
_entity.id
_entity.type
_entity.pdbx_description
1 polymer ?
#
loop_
_entity_poly.entity_id
_entity_poly.type
_entity_poly.pdbx_seq_one_letter_code
_entity_poly.pdbx_strand_id
1 'polypeptide(L)'
;MKECLENVRRKAPLVHNITNYVTVNDVANVILAIGASPIMADDREEVEEITSLCEGLNINIGTLNQRTIEAMHLAGKKANALQHKILLDPVGAGASALRTKTALSLMEEVHFDVIRGNVSEVKALALGSQSTKGVDADAADVVREENLQKMLFFAKKYAQSFGTILAITGAIDLVTDGEKAYVIRNGCQEMSRITGTGCQLSGLISAFLAANPENALEAVAAATCAMGLAGEIGKGRLLEGEGNATYRNRIIDAISLMTGEELEKGAKYEIR
;
A
#
# COMPACT_ATOMS: atom_id res chain seq x y z
N MET A 1 -4.83 -5.66 -15.62
CA MET A 1 -4.59 -4.32 -15.05
C MET A 1 -5.68 -3.31 -15.44
N LYS A 2 -6.03 -3.20 -16.73
CA LYS A 2 -7.06 -2.28 -17.24
C LYS A 2 -8.39 -2.39 -16.48
N GLU A 3 -8.93 -3.61 -16.41
CA GLU A 3 -10.22 -3.85 -15.76
C GLU A 3 -10.25 -3.45 -14.29
N CYS A 4 -9.14 -3.63 -13.55
CA CYS A 4 -9.06 -3.24 -12.16
C CYS A 4 -9.25 -1.73 -11.97
N LEU A 5 -8.64 -0.91 -12.83
CA LEU A 5 -8.81 0.54 -12.81
C LEU A 5 -10.22 0.97 -13.22
N GLU A 6 -10.77 0.35 -14.28
CA GLU A 6 -12.13 0.65 -14.73
C GLU A 6 -13.18 0.30 -13.67
N ASN A 7 -12.94 -0.78 -12.89
CA ASN A 7 -13.79 -1.14 -11.74
C ASN A 7 -13.75 -0.10 -10.65
N VAL A 8 -12.56 0.46 -10.32
CA VAL A 8 -12.46 1.55 -9.34
C VAL A 8 -13.34 2.72 -9.75
N ARG A 9 -13.20 3.19 -11.00
CA ARG A 9 -13.95 4.33 -11.50
C ARG A 9 -15.45 4.10 -11.61
N ARG A 10 -15.84 2.88 -11.97
CA ARG A 10 -17.26 2.50 -12.09
C ARG A 10 -17.94 2.38 -10.73
N LYS A 11 -17.26 1.78 -9.75
CA LYS A 11 -17.81 1.52 -8.42
C LYS A 11 -17.63 2.70 -7.47
N ALA A 12 -16.59 3.53 -7.69
CA ALA A 12 -16.24 4.67 -6.84
C ALA A 12 -16.22 4.32 -5.34
N PRO A 13 -15.48 3.27 -4.91
CA PRO A 13 -15.58 2.73 -3.55
C PRO A 13 -15.23 3.79 -2.50
N LEU A 14 -15.90 3.73 -1.36
CA LEU A 14 -15.60 4.55 -0.21
C LEU A 14 -14.53 3.87 0.63
N VAL A 15 -13.44 4.57 0.90
CA VAL A 15 -12.27 4.05 1.64
C VAL A 15 -12.06 4.83 2.92
N HIS A 16 -12.16 4.15 4.04
CA HIS A 16 -11.80 4.68 5.34
C HIS A 16 -10.28 4.68 5.51
N ASN A 17 -9.71 5.82 5.93
CA ASN A 17 -8.26 5.97 6.11
C ASN A 17 -7.94 6.44 7.53
N ILE A 18 -7.29 5.59 8.31
CA ILE A 18 -6.56 5.98 9.50
C ILE A 18 -5.09 6.06 9.09
N THR A 19 -4.65 7.25 8.68
CA THR A 19 -3.33 7.45 8.09
C THR A 19 -2.52 8.51 8.83
N ASN A 20 -1.25 8.66 8.48
CA ASN A 20 -0.36 9.60 9.14
C ASN A 20 -0.61 11.05 8.68
N TYR A 21 -0.48 11.99 9.61
CA TYR A 21 -0.75 13.41 9.35
C TYR A 21 0.26 14.08 8.41
N VAL A 22 1.41 13.47 8.16
CA VAL A 22 2.41 14.00 7.20
C VAL A 22 1.88 13.94 5.77
N THR A 23 1.08 12.91 5.46
CA THR A 23 0.66 12.60 4.09
C THR A 23 -0.85 12.50 3.91
N VAL A 24 -1.63 12.78 4.96
CA VAL A 24 -3.10 12.63 4.96
C VAL A 24 -3.78 13.31 3.78
N ASN A 25 -3.38 14.54 3.46
CA ASN A 25 -3.96 15.30 2.35
C ASN A 25 -3.63 14.66 0.99
N ASP A 26 -2.40 14.20 0.80
CA ASP A 26 -1.98 13.56 -0.44
C ASP A 26 -2.66 12.19 -0.64
N VAL A 27 -2.85 11.43 0.44
CA VAL A 27 -3.60 10.17 0.40
C VAL A 27 -5.05 10.42 -0.02
N ALA A 28 -5.71 11.44 0.54
CA ALA A 28 -7.06 11.82 0.13
C ALA A 28 -7.11 12.20 -1.36
N ASN A 29 -6.19 13.06 -1.80
CA ASN A 29 -6.17 13.53 -3.19
C ASN A 29 -5.88 12.41 -4.20
N VAL A 30 -5.02 11.46 -3.88
CA VAL A 30 -4.72 10.35 -4.79
C VAL A 30 -5.89 9.36 -4.91
N ILE A 31 -6.63 9.14 -3.82
CA ILE A 31 -7.85 8.33 -3.83
C ILE A 31 -8.94 9.00 -4.68
N LEU A 32 -9.11 10.33 -4.54
CA LEU A 32 -10.02 11.09 -5.40
C LEU A 32 -9.57 11.06 -6.87
N ALA A 33 -8.28 11.22 -7.13
CA ALA A 33 -7.71 11.22 -8.48
C ALA A 33 -7.97 9.90 -9.22
N ILE A 34 -7.90 8.75 -8.53
CA ILE A 34 -8.15 7.46 -9.17
C ILE A 34 -9.64 7.19 -9.41
N GLY A 35 -10.54 7.98 -8.81
CA GLY A 35 -11.99 7.87 -8.96
C GLY A 35 -12.71 7.16 -7.81
N ALA A 36 -12.05 7.00 -6.67
CA ALA A 36 -12.63 6.51 -5.42
C ALA A 36 -12.93 7.66 -4.45
N SER A 37 -13.52 7.38 -3.30
CA SER A 37 -13.91 8.38 -2.30
C SER A 37 -13.23 8.11 -0.96
N PRO A 38 -12.39 9.03 -0.42
CA PRO A 38 -11.76 8.86 0.87
C PRO A 38 -12.59 9.41 2.02
N ILE A 39 -12.59 8.74 3.18
CA ILE A 39 -12.96 9.32 4.47
C ILE A 39 -11.74 9.25 5.39
N MET A 40 -11.38 10.39 5.98
CA MET A 40 -10.31 10.51 6.98
C MET A 40 -10.94 10.63 8.37
N ALA A 41 -10.92 9.52 9.14
CA ALA A 41 -11.48 9.48 10.49
C ALA A 41 -10.55 8.65 11.38
N ASP A 42 -10.15 9.16 12.53
CA ASP A 42 -9.22 8.52 13.45
C ASP A 42 -9.61 8.68 14.94
N ASP A 43 -10.83 9.16 15.21
CA ASP A 43 -11.34 9.22 16.57
C ASP A 43 -12.08 7.93 16.92
N ARG A 44 -11.78 7.38 18.12
CA ARG A 44 -12.39 6.15 18.63
C ARG A 44 -13.93 6.20 18.70
N GLU A 45 -14.51 7.38 18.84
CA GLU A 45 -15.96 7.55 19.01
C GLU A 45 -16.71 7.41 17.66
N GLU A 46 -16.03 7.55 16.50
CA GLU A 46 -16.66 7.49 15.18
C GLU A 46 -16.14 6.37 14.27
N VAL A 47 -14.94 5.82 14.52
CA VAL A 47 -14.29 4.92 13.54
C VAL A 47 -15.10 3.67 13.20
N GLU A 48 -15.87 3.11 14.11
CA GLU A 48 -16.70 1.94 13.83
C GLU A 48 -17.90 2.30 12.93
N GLU A 49 -18.50 3.47 13.13
CA GLU A 49 -19.57 3.99 12.29
C GLU A 49 -19.05 4.27 10.88
N ILE A 50 -17.94 5.01 10.77
CA ILE A 50 -17.32 5.33 9.49
C ILE A 50 -16.86 4.05 8.75
N THR A 51 -16.22 3.11 9.45
CA THR A 51 -15.85 1.81 8.85
C THR A 51 -17.06 1.09 8.26
N SER A 52 -18.22 1.19 8.93
CA SER A 52 -19.45 0.54 8.47
C SER A 52 -20.03 1.10 7.17
N LEU A 53 -19.69 2.35 6.83
CA LEU A 53 -20.11 3.02 5.60
C LEU A 53 -19.19 2.74 4.42
N CYS A 54 -17.97 2.23 4.68
CA CYS A 54 -16.90 2.08 3.68
C CYS A 54 -16.80 0.64 3.20
N GLU A 55 -16.22 0.42 2.02
CA GLU A 55 -15.91 -0.90 1.47
C GLU A 55 -14.45 -1.31 1.71
N GLY A 56 -13.58 -0.37 2.10
CA GLY A 56 -12.16 -0.61 2.37
C GLY A 56 -11.63 0.19 3.54
N LEU A 57 -10.60 -0.35 4.20
CA LEU A 57 -9.91 0.30 5.32
C LEU A 57 -8.39 0.31 5.09
N ASN A 58 -7.79 1.49 5.17
CA ASN A 58 -6.36 1.73 5.12
C ASN A 58 -5.85 2.13 6.50
N ILE A 59 -5.01 1.30 7.11
CA ILE A 59 -4.35 1.58 8.39
C ILE A 59 -2.86 1.83 8.15
N ASN A 60 -2.39 3.05 8.48
CA ASN A 60 -1.00 3.47 8.34
C ASN A 60 -0.47 3.99 9.69
N ILE A 61 0.60 3.38 10.19
CA ILE A 61 1.14 3.65 11.52
C ILE A 61 2.26 4.70 11.54
N GLY A 62 2.35 5.56 10.54
CA GLY A 62 3.46 6.51 10.36
C GLY A 62 3.57 7.60 11.45
N THR A 63 2.46 7.97 12.10
CA THR A 63 2.44 8.97 13.18
C THR A 63 1.49 8.52 14.29
N LEU A 64 1.95 7.60 15.12
CA LEU A 64 1.15 7.01 16.19
C LEU A 64 0.97 7.92 17.39
N ASN A 65 -0.21 7.84 17.99
CA ASN A 65 -0.52 8.27 19.33
C ASN A 65 -1.53 7.29 19.98
N GLN A 66 -1.73 7.36 21.29
CA GLN A 66 -2.58 6.39 22.00
C GLN A 66 -4.01 6.32 21.45
N ARG A 67 -4.58 7.46 21.09
CA ARG A 67 -5.96 7.53 20.55
C ARG A 67 -6.07 6.86 19.19
N THR A 68 -5.13 7.15 18.28
CA THR A 68 -5.13 6.53 16.94
C THR A 68 -4.83 5.03 16.99
N ILE A 69 -3.99 4.55 17.93
CA ILE A 69 -3.76 3.11 18.12
C ILE A 69 -5.06 2.41 18.49
N GLU A 70 -5.80 2.94 19.46
CA GLU A 70 -7.09 2.39 19.87
C GLU A 70 -8.12 2.41 18.72
N ALA A 71 -8.20 3.52 17.99
CA ALA A 71 -9.06 3.66 16.82
C ALA A 71 -8.74 2.64 15.71
N MET A 72 -7.45 2.37 15.45
CA MET A 72 -7.00 1.36 14.49
C MET A 72 -7.49 -0.05 14.85
N HIS A 73 -7.40 -0.45 16.13
CA HIS A 73 -7.92 -1.74 16.60
C HIS A 73 -9.43 -1.85 16.44
N LEU A 74 -10.18 -0.81 16.84
CA LEU A 74 -11.64 -0.77 16.72
C LEU A 74 -12.09 -0.85 15.26
N ALA A 75 -11.54 0.01 14.41
CA ALA A 75 -11.84 0.03 12.98
C ALA A 75 -11.48 -1.30 12.30
N GLY A 76 -10.30 -1.86 12.60
CA GLY A 76 -9.86 -3.14 12.03
C GLY A 76 -10.78 -4.30 12.39
N LYS A 77 -11.15 -4.44 13.66
CA LYS A 77 -12.11 -5.46 14.13
C LYS A 77 -13.47 -5.29 13.47
N LYS A 78 -13.94 -4.04 13.38
CA LYS A 78 -15.23 -3.73 12.73
C LYS A 78 -15.20 -4.08 11.25
N ALA A 79 -14.13 -3.75 10.53
CA ALA A 79 -13.95 -4.09 9.12
C ALA A 79 -13.91 -5.60 8.89
N ASN A 80 -13.20 -6.37 9.74
CA ASN A 80 -13.21 -7.84 9.70
C ASN A 80 -14.62 -8.42 9.90
N ALA A 81 -15.38 -7.90 10.88
CA ALA A 81 -16.76 -8.33 11.13
C ALA A 81 -17.68 -8.10 9.92
N LEU A 82 -17.42 -7.06 9.14
CA LEU A 82 -18.16 -6.69 7.93
C LEU A 82 -17.57 -7.31 6.64
N GLN A 83 -16.46 -8.06 6.75
CA GLN A 83 -15.72 -8.64 5.62
C GLN A 83 -15.21 -7.58 4.60
N HIS A 84 -14.95 -6.37 5.09
CA HIS A 84 -14.34 -5.32 4.28
C HIS A 84 -12.87 -5.60 4.02
N LYS A 85 -12.34 -5.05 2.94
CA LYS A 85 -10.93 -5.19 2.58
C LYS A 85 -10.04 -4.27 3.40
N ILE A 86 -8.98 -4.82 4.01
CA ILE A 86 -8.12 -4.10 4.95
C ILE A 86 -6.66 -4.15 4.49
N LEU A 87 -6.02 -2.97 4.49
CA LEU A 87 -4.59 -2.83 4.26
C LEU A 87 -3.88 -2.32 5.51
N LEU A 88 -2.72 -2.90 5.82
CA LEU A 88 -1.75 -2.38 6.79
C LEU A 88 -0.53 -1.80 6.07
N ASP A 89 -0.20 -0.55 6.40
CA ASP A 89 1.06 0.12 6.04
C ASP A 89 1.90 0.33 7.31
N PRO A 90 2.85 -0.59 7.63
CA PRO A 90 3.60 -0.60 8.87
C PRO A 90 4.78 0.38 8.84
N VAL A 91 4.55 1.63 8.45
CA VAL A 91 5.57 2.67 8.30
C VAL A 91 6.48 2.76 9.52
N GLY A 92 7.77 2.47 9.31
CA GLY A 92 8.80 2.58 10.34
C GLY A 92 8.79 1.44 11.36
N ALA A 93 8.12 0.32 11.09
CA ALA A 93 8.34 -0.92 11.84
C ALA A 93 9.83 -1.30 11.75
N GLY A 94 10.41 -1.71 12.87
CA GLY A 94 11.85 -1.93 13.01
C GLY A 94 12.64 -0.69 13.43
N ALA A 95 12.21 0.52 13.09
CA ALA A 95 12.88 1.76 13.49
C ALA A 95 12.43 2.26 14.88
N SER A 96 11.22 1.90 15.31
CA SER A 96 10.66 2.29 16.60
C SER A 96 10.00 1.09 17.28
N ALA A 97 10.30 0.89 18.56
CA ALA A 97 9.67 -0.17 19.36
C ALA A 97 8.14 -0.01 19.43
N LEU A 98 7.64 1.23 19.55
CA LEU A 98 6.20 1.51 19.54
C LEU A 98 5.56 1.07 18.22
N ARG A 99 6.14 1.45 17.08
CA ARG A 99 5.59 1.10 15.76
C ARG A 99 5.61 -0.40 15.52
N THR A 100 6.73 -1.07 15.83
CA THR A 100 6.84 -2.52 15.69
C THR A 100 5.81 -3.24 16.55
N LYS A 101 5.69 -2.86 17.83
CA LYS A 101 4.73 -3.45 18.76
C LYS A 101 3.29 -3.21 18.30
N THR A 102 2.96 -2.00 17.84
CA THR A 102 1.61 -1.69 17.35
C THR A 102 1.27 -2.49 16.10
N ALA A 103 2.19 -2.59 15.12
CA ALA A 103 1.96 -3.38 13.91
C ALA A 103 1.71 -4.86 14.25
N LEU A 104 2.53 -5.45 15.12
CA LEU A 104 2.35 -6.84 15.56
C LEU A 104 1.04 -7.05 16.33
N SER A 105 0.70 -6.15 17.26
CA SER A 105 -0.57 -6.21 17.99
C SER A 105 -1.79 -6.10 17.07
N LEU A 106 -1.72 -5.23 16.05
CA LEU A 106 -2.77 -5.15 15.03
C LEU A 106 -2.89 -6.46 14.25
N MET A 107 -1.77 -7.07 13.84
CA MET A 107 -1.77 -8.36 13.12
C MET A 107 -2.26 -9.54 13.96
N GLU A 108 -2.18 -9.47 15.29
CA GLU A 108 -2.72 -10.48 16.20
C GLU A 108 -4.26 -10.41 16.31
N GLU A 109 -4.84 -9.21 16.18
CA GLU A 109 -6.26 -8.97 16.42
C GLU A 109 -7.08 -8.70 15.16
N VAL A 110 -6.43 -8.31 14.06
CA VAL A 110 -7.06 -7.93 12.80
C VAL A 110 -6.45 -8.74 11.66
N HIS A 111 -7.30 -9.37 10.86
CA HIS A 111 -6.87 -10.00 9.61
C HIS A 111 -6.74 -8.93 8.52
N PHE A 112 -5.57 -8.79 7.93
CA PHE A 112 -5.28 -7.88 6.84
C PHE A 112 -5.26 -8.64 5.51
N ASP A 113 -6.00 -8.15 4.50
CA ASP A 113 -5.93 -8.68 3.13
C ASP A 113 -4.59 -8.34 2.47
N VAL A 114 -4.02 -7.18 2.81
CA VAL A 114 -2.72 -6.72 2.29
C VAL A 114 -1.87 -6.12 3.39
N ILE A 115 -0.59 -6.45 3.39
CA ILE A 115 0.46 -5.70 4.11
C ILE A 115 1.37 -5.09 3.06
N ARG A 116 1.51 -3.75 3.07
CA ARG A 116 2.36 -3.01 2.15
C ARG A 116 3.48 -2.32 2.92
N GLY A 117 4.74 -2.60 2.59
CA GLY A 117 5.89 -1.98 3.24
C GLY A 117 7.15 -2.10 2.38
N ASN A 118 8.25 -1.48 2.83
CA ASN A 118 9.56 -1.77 2.27
C ASN A 118 10.14 -3.07 2.86
N VAL A 119 11.26 -3.53 2.31
CA VAL A 119 11.91 -4.78 2.77
C VAL A 119 12.20 -4.76 4.27
N SER A 120 12.69 -3.63 4.80
CA SER A 120 13.07 -3.51 6.22
C SER A 120 11.84 -3.60 7.14
N GLU A 121 10.73 -2.98 6.78
CA GLU A 121 9.47 -3.03 7.52
C GLU A 121 8.90 -4.45 7.55
N VAL A 122 8.85 -5.13 6.39
CA VAL A 122 8.38 -6.52 6.31
C VAL A 122 9.30 -7.47 7.09
N LYS A 123 10.63 -7.29 7.03
CA LYS A 123 11.58 -8.05 7.85
C LYS A 123 11.34 -7.84 9.35
N ALA A 124 11.06 -6.61 9.78
CA ALA A 124 10.79 -6.31 11.18
C ALA A 124 9.52 -7.02 11.68
N LEU A 125 8.46 -7.07 10.87
CA LEU A 125 7.27 -7.87 11.19
C LEU A 125 7.58 -9.37 11.24
N ALA A 126 8.35 -9.86 10.28
CA ALA A 126 8.77 -11.26 10.22
C ALA A 126 9.60 -11.68 11.44
N LEU A 127 10.50 -10.81 11.94
CA LEU A 127 11.31 -11.05 13.13
C LEU A 127 10.49 -11.00 14.43
N GLY A 128 9.48 -10.14 14.49
CA GLY A 128 8.58 -10.02 15.64
C GLY A 128 7.51 -11.11 15.71
N SER A 129 7.19 -11.76 14.58
CA SER A 129 6.29 -12.92 14.56
C SER A 129 7.02 -14.17 15.03
N GLN A 130 6.33 -15.10 15.72
CA GLN A 130 6.92 -16.32 16.26
C GLN A 130 7.55 -17.29 15.22
N SER A 131 7.47 -16.96 13.93
CA SER A 131 7.98 -17.77 12.81
C SER A 131 9.42 -17.44 12.38
N THR A 132 10.26 -16.92 13.26
CA THR A 132 11.56 -16.27 12.98
C THR A 132 12.73 -17.17 12.62
N LYS A 133 12.56 -18.48 12.42
CA LYS A 133 13.67 -19.35 11.98
C LYS A 133 14.10 -19.01 10.54
N GLY A 134 15.24 -18.31 10.38
CA GLY A 134 15.92 -18.11 9.11
C GLY A 134 15.76 -16.73 8.46
N VAL A 135 15.48 -15.69 9.23
CA VAL A 135 15.56 -14.29 8.74
C VAL A 135 16.99 -13.80 8.92
N ASP A 136 17.76 -13.74 7.83
CA ASP A 136 19.05 -13.03 7.82
C ASP A 136 18.79 -11.52 7.99
N ALA A 137 19.43 -10.95 9.01
CA ALA A 137 19.16 -9.59 9.50
C ALA A 137 19.82 -8.46 8.67
N ASP A 138 20.17 -8.68 7.40
CA ASP A 138 20.73 -7.62 6.57
C ASP A 138 19.64 -6.60 6.19
N ALA A 139 19.61 -5.49 6.94
CA ALA A 139 18.67 -4.38 6.75
C ALA A 139 18.87 -3.61 5.42
N ALA A 140 19.88 -3.96 4.64
CA ALA A 140 20.28 -3.27 3.42
C ALA A 140 19.73 -3.89 2.12
N ASP A 141 18.93 -4.96 2.18
CA ASP A 141 18.47 -5.66 0.99
C ASP A 141 17.30 -4.93 0.30
N VAL A 142 17.62 -3.93 -0.50
CA VAL A 142 16.69 -3.43 -1.53
C VAL A 142 16.52 -4.51 -2.58
N VAL A 143 15.29 -4.74 -3.07
CA VAL A 143 15.04 -5.68 -4.17
C VAL A 143 15.75 -5.19 -5.43
N ARG A 144 16.62 -6.02 -5.98
CA ARG A 144 17.40 -5.78 -7.21
C ARG A 144 17.40 -7.04 -8.05
N GLU A 145 17.82 -6.94 -9.32
CA GLU A 145 17.90 -8.11 -10.22
C GLU A 145 18.83 -9.21 -9.66
N GLU A 146 19.93 -8.80 -9.02
CA GLU A 146 20.94 -9.75 -8.49
C GLU A 146 20.40 -10.59 -7.32
N ASN A 147 19.45 -10.08 -6.54
CA ASN A 147 18.88 -10.77 -5.38
C ASN A 147 17.40 -11.16 -5.55
N LEU A 148 16.84 -10.96 -6.75
CA LEU A 148 15.42 -11.11 -7.01
C LEU A 148 14.86 -12.48 -6.58
N GLN A 149 15.55 -13.58 -6.88
CA GLN A 149 15.09 -14.92 -6.51
C GLN A 149 15.02 -15.11 -4.99
N LYS A 150 16.05 -14.62 -4.25
CA LYS A 150 16.08 -14.64 -2.78
C LYS A 150 14.90 -13.84 -2.21
N MET A 151 14.65 -12.66 -2.78
CA MET A 151 13.59 -11.76 -2.33
C MET A 151 12.19 -12.28 -2.67
N LEU A 152 12.02 -12.94 -3.82
CA LEU A 152 10.78 -13.64 -4.18
C LEU A 152 10.47 -14.78 -3.19
N PHE A 153 11.47 -15.60 -2.88
CA PHE A 153 11.31 -16.66 -1.89
C PHE A 153 10.93 -16.10 -0.52
N PHE A 154 11.60 -15.04 -0.07
CA PHE A 154 11.27 -14.33 1.16
C PHE A 154 9.82 -13.82 1.14
N ALA A 155 9.43 -13.07 0.09
CA ALA A 155 8.10 -12.49 -0.03
C ALA A 155 7.00 -13.56 -0.03
N LYS A 156 7.15 -14.62 -0.83
CA LYS A 156 6.18 -15.73 -0.89
C LYS A 156 6.05 -16.44 0.46
N LYS A 157 7.18 -16.76 1.13
CA LYS A 157 7.18 -17.39 2.44
C LYS A 157 6.39 -16.59 3.47
N TYR A 158 6.61 -15.27 3.52
CA TYR A 158 5.94 -14.42 4.53
C TYR A 158 4.51 -14.06 4.16
N ALA A 159 4.17 -13.96 2.88
CA ALA A 159 2.78 -13.88 2.44
C ALA A 159 1.97 -15.08 2.94
N GLN A 160 2.50 -16.31 2.76
CA GLN A 160 1.88 -17.53 3.28
C GLN A 160 1.81 -17.55 4.82
N SER A 161 2.90 -17.16 5.50
CA SER A 161 2.96 -17.17 6.96
C SER A 161 1.98 -16.20 7.61
N PHE A 162 1.76 -15.03 6.99
CA PHE A 162 0.83 -14.03 7.47
C PHE A 162 -0.61 -14.25 6.97
N GLY A 163 -0.79 -15.12 5.97
CA GLY A 163 -2.10 -15.34 5.35
C GLY A 163 -2.63 -14.13 4.60
N THR A 164 -1.74 -13.34 3.97
CA THR A 164 -2.05 -12.04 3.36
C THR A 164 -1.31 -11.83 2.06
N ILE A 165 -1.77 -10.90 1.23
CA ILE A 165 -0.97 -10.42 0.10
C ILE A 165 0.12 -9.49 0.64
N LEU A 166 1.38 -9.76 0.29
CA LEU A 166 2.49 -8.84 0.54
C LEU A 166 2.77 -7.97 -0.68
N ALA A 167 2.83 -6.65 -0.47
CA ALA A 167 3.30 -5.67 -1.43
C ALA A 167 4.60 -5.04 -0.89
N ILE A 168 5.74 -5.57 -1.31
CA ILE A 168 7.07 -5.07 -0.92
C ILE A 168 7.53 -4.05 -1.95
N THR A 169 7.72 -2.80 -1.51
CA THR A 169 8.08 -1.69 -2.40
C THR A 169 9.55 -1.32 -2.31
N GLY A 170 10.13 -0.94 -3.46
CA GLY A 170 11.55 -0.58 -3.58
C GLY A 170 11.93 -0.11 -4.99
N ALA A 171 13.13 -0.46 -5.44
CA ALA A 171 13.54 -0.23 -6.83
C ALA A 171 12.84 -1.20 -7.80
N ILE A 172 12.55 -2.41 -7.33
CA ILE A 172 11.67 -3.40 -7.94
C ILE A 172 10.62 -3.72 -6.88
N ASP A 173 9.34 -3.65 -7.24
CA ASP A 173 8.25 -3.97 -6.34
C ASP A 173 7.84 -5.44 -6.50
N LEU A 174 7.50 -6.09 -5.39
CA LEU A 174 7.02 -7.47 -5.36
C LEU A 174 5.62 -7.51 -4.75
N VAL A 175 4.66 -8.07 -5.47
CA VAL A 175 3.30 -8.29 -4.98
C VAL A 175 2.98 -9.78 -5.05
N THR A 176 2.69 -10.42 -3.92
CA THR A 176 2.48 -11.87 -3.88
C THR A 176 1.49 -12.30 -2.81
N ASP A 177 0.72 -13.35 -3.10
CA ASP A 177 -0.14 -14.07 -2.16
C ASP A 177 0.56 -15.33 -1.55
N GLY A 178 1.83 -15.54 -1.92
CA GLY A 178 2.61 -16.70 -1.50
C GLY A 178 2.69 -17.81 -2.57
N GLU A 179 1.78 -17.86 -3.51
CA GLU A 179 1.82 -18.80 -4.65
C GLU A 179 2.30 -18.09 -5.90
N LYS A 180 1.61 -17.06 -6.30
CA LYS A 180 1.91 -16.22 -7.48
C LYS A 180 2.56 -14.92 -7.05
N ALA A 181 3.49 -14.41 -7.84
CA ALA A 181 4.12 -13.12 -7.58
C ALA A 181 4.16 -12.27 -8.86
N TYR A 182 3.83 -10.98 -8.71
CA TYR A 182 4.11 -9.94 -9.68
C TYR A 182 5.43 -9.26 -9.30
N VAL A 183 6.36 -9.20 -10.26
CA VAL A 183 7.60 -8.43 -10.17
C VAL A 183 7.42 -7.19 -11.02
N ILE A 184 7.37 -6.02 -10.41
CA ILE A 184 6.95 -4.77 -11.05
C ILE A 184 8.15 -3.82 -11.13
N ARG A 185 8.38 -3.23 -12.32
CA ARG A 185 9.51 -2.33 -12.59
C ARG A 185 9.07 -0.93 -13.02
N ASN A 186 7.82 -0.57 -12.72
CA ASN A 186 7.37 0.80 -12.88
C ASN A 186 7.91 1.69 -11.77
N GLY A 187 8.09 2.96 -12.09
CA GLY A 187 8.59 3.97 -11.19
C GLY A 187 9.95 4.52 -11.60
N CYS A 188 10.40 5.53 -10.89
CA CYS A 188 11.70 6.16 -11.11
C CYS A 188 12.29 6.67 -9.78
N GLN A 189 13.61 6.83 -9.77
CA GLN A 189 14.36 7.19 -8.57
C GLN A 189 13.88 8.52 -7.94
N GLU A 190 13.42 9.46 -8.74
CA GLU A 190 12.97 10.77 -8.30
C GLU A 190 11.75 10.71 -7.36
N MET A 191 10.94 9.65 -7.45
CA MET A 191 9.82 9.42 -6.53
C MET A 191 10.28 9.33 -5.07
N SER A 192 11.50 8.89 -4.81
CA SER A 192 12.08 8.83 -3.45
C SER A 192 12.29 10.21 -2.80
N ARG A 193 12.26 11.29 -3.59
CA ARG A 193 12.38 12.67 -3.11
C ARG A 193 11.04 13.28 -2.71
N ILE A 194 9.94 12.59 -2.97
CA ILE A 194 8.59 13.00 -2.57
C ILE A 194 8.19 12.22 -1.34
N THR A 195 7.92 12.94 -0.25
CA THR A 195 7.41 12.28 0.96
C THR A 195 6.03 11.70 0.71
N GLY A 196 5.79 10.47 1.19
CA GLY A 196 4.47 9.88 1.21
C GLY A 196 4.01 9.18 -0.06
N THR A 197 4.85 9.01 -1.09
CA THR A 197 4.49 8.21 -2.28
C THR A 197 4.08 6.78 -1.89
N GLY A 198 4.73 6.20 -0.89
CA GLY A 198 4.32 4.92 -0.33
C GLY A 198 2.94 4.97 0.35
N CYS A 199 2.68 5.97 1.18
CA CYS A 199 1.38 6.14 1.84
C CYS A 199 0.25 6.38 0.83
N GLN A 200 0.53 7.14 -0.25
CA GLN A 200 -0.40 7.32 -1.38
C GLN A 200 -0.69 5.99 -2.06
N LEU A 201 0.35 5.15 -2.29
CA LEU A 201 0.16 3.81 -2.84
C LEU A 201 -0.73 2.95 -1.94
N SER A 202 -0.60 3.02 -0.62
CA SER A 202 -1.46 2.30 0.31
C SER A 202 -2.93 2.72 0.17
N GLY A 203 -3.20 4.01 0.01
CA GLY A 203 -4.53 4.52 -0.31
C GLY A 203 -5.07 4.00 -1.65
N LEU A 204 -4.24 4.00 -2.70
CA LEU A 204 -4.60 3.43 -4.01
C LEU A 204 -4.90 1.93 -3.91
N ILE A 205 -4.03 1.15 -3.28
CA ILE A 205 -4.25 -0.29 -3.09
C ILE A 205 -5.59 -0.54 -2.41
N SER A 206 -5.93 0.22 -1.37
CA SER A 206 -7.20 0.08 -0.66
C SER A 206 -8.40 0.34 -1.56
N ALA A 207 -8.33 1.36 -2.44
CA ALA A 207 -9.37 1.65 -3.42
C ALA A 207 -9.50 0.54 -4.48
N PHE A 208 -8.36 0.03 -4.99
CA PHE A 208 -8.36 -1.07 -5.96
C PHE A 208 -8.90 -2.36 -5.37
N LEU A 209 -8.55 -2.71 -4.13
CA LEU A 209 -9.04 -3.88 -3.41
C LEU A 209 -10.55 -3.81 -3.20
N ALA A 210 -11.06 -2.70 -2.68
CA ALA A 210 -12.49 -2.50 -2.45
C ALA A 210 -13.30 -2.64 -3.74
N ALA A 211 -12.74 -2.17 -4.87
CA ALA A 211 -13.40 -2.29 -6.18
C ALA A 211 -13.27 -3.68 -6.82
N ASN A 212 -12.27 -4.48 -6.44
CA ASN A 212 -11.94 -5.76 -7.08
C ASN A 212 -11.73 -6.91 -6.06
N PRO A 213 -12.68 -7.20 -5.17
CA PRO A 213 -12.50 -8.15 -4.08
C PRO A 213 -12.19 -9.58 -4.55
N GLU A 214 -12.69 -9.98 -5.73
CA GLU A 214 -12.49 -11.31 -6.32
C GLU A 214 -11.12 -11.49 -6.98
N ASN A 215 -10.45 -10.38 -7.33
CA ASN A 215 -9.15 -10.37 -8.02
C ASN A 215 -8.12 -9.58 -7.20
N ALA A 216 -8.06 -9.80 -5.89
CA ALA A 216 -7.28 -8.99 -4.95
C ALA A 216 -5.79 -8.88 -5.34
N LEU A 217 -5.15 -10.00 -5.69
CA LEU A 217 -3.72 -9.99 -6.06
C LEU A 217 -3.44 -9.12 -7.30
N GLU A 218 -4.26 -9.24 -8.35
CA GLU A 218 -4.13 -8.41 -9.55
C GLU A 218 -4.46 -6.94 -9.26
N ALA A 219 -5.44 -6.68 -8.40
CA ALA A 219 -5.80 -5.32 -7.97
C ALA A 219 -4.64 -4.61 -7.28
N VAL A 220 -3.94 -5.29 -6.36
CA VAL A 220 -2.75 -4.77 -5.69
C VAL A 220 -1.62 -4.51 -6.69
N ALA A 221 -1.39 -5.44 -7.62
CA ALA A 221 -0.39 -5.26 -8.67
C ALA A 221 -0.74 -4.09 -9.62
N ALA A 222 -2.02 -3.94 -9.97
CA ALA A 222 -2.50 -2.84 -10.82
C ALA A 222 -2.32 -1.48 -10.15
N ALA A 223 -2.65 -1.35 -8.85
CA ALA A 223 -2.41 -0.14 -8.07
C ALA A 223 -0.91 0.22 -8.00
N THR A 224 -0.06 -0.79 -7.81
CA THR A 224 1.40 -0.62 -7.77
C THR A 224 1.94 -0.16 -9.12
N CYS A 225 1.53 -0.78 -10.22
CA CYS A 225 1.87 -0.35 -11.57
C CYS A 225 1.37 1.08 -11.86
N ALA A 226 0.13 1.40 -11.46
CA ALA A 226 -0.46 2.73 -11.68
C ALA A 226 0.34 3.84 -10.96
N MET A 227 0.74 3.62 -9.70
CA MET A 227 1.56 4.57 -8.96
C MET A 227 2.94 4.76 -9.58
N GLY A 228 3.61 3.68 -9.95
CA GLY A 228 4.92 3.74 -10.59
C GLY A 228 4.85 4.41 -11.97
N LEU A 229 3.87 4.06 -12.79
CA LEU A 229 3.65 4.68 -14.10
C LEU A 229 3.32 6.18 -13.97
N ALA A 230 2.52 6.56 -12.98
CA ALA A 230 2.24 7.97 -12.70
C ALA A 230 3.51 8.74 -12.33
N GLY A 231 4.42 8.11 -11.57
CA GLY A 231 5.74 8.67 -11.28
C GLY A 231 6.57 8.91 -12.55
N GLU A 232 6.61 7.95 -13.45
CA GLU A 232 7.29 8.07 -14.75
C GLU A 232 6.71 9.18 -15.63
N ILE A 233 5.37 9.20 -15.76
CA ILE A 233 4.64 10.23 -16.52
C ILE A 233 4.85 11.61 -15.90
N GLY A 234 4.70 11.72 -14.57
CA GLY A 234 4.88 12.98 -13.85
C GLY A 234 6.29 13.55 -14.03
N LYS A 235 7.32 12.69 -13.97
CA LYS A 235 8.71 13.07 -14.26
C LYS A 235 8.88 13.56 -15.70
N GLY A 236 8.31 12.84 -16.66
CA GLY A 236 8.41 13.21 -18.07
C GLY A 236 7.73 14.55 -18.42
N ARG A 237 6.84 15.04 -17.57
CA ARG A 237 6.13 16.32 -17.73
C ARG A 237 6.82 17.49 -17.01
N LEU A 238 7.88 17.26 -16.23
CA LEU A 238 8.61 18.32 -15.53
C LEU A 238 9.33 19.21 -16.54
N LEU A 239 9.22 20.52 -16.33
CA LEU A 239 9.92 21.55 -17.08
C LEU A 239 11.17 22.00 -16.33
N GLU A 240 12.07 22.69 -17.04
CA GLU A 240 13.22 23.31 -16.41
C GLU A 240 12.81 24.27 -15.30
N GLY A 241 13.43 24.18 -14.12
CA GLY A 241 13.09 25.00 -12.94
C GLY A 241 11.96 24.44 -12.07
N GLU A 242 11.25 23.37 -12.47
CA GLU A 242 10.25 22.71 -11.62
C GLU A 242 10.91 21.72 -10.64
N GLY A 243 10.43 21.70 -9.40
CA GLY A 243 10.97 20.88 -8.32
C GLY A 243 9.97 19.88 -7.75
N ASN A 244 10.27 19.40 -6.53
CA ASN A 244 9.50 18.35 -5.85
C ASN A 244 8.01 18.66 -5.69
N ALA A 245 7.64 19.91 -5.40
CA ALA A 245 6.24 20.29 -5.23
C ALA A 245 5.44 20.10 -6.52
N THR A 246 5.99 20.55 -7.65
CA THR A 246 5.38 20.35 -8.96
C THR A 246 5.37 18.87 -9.32
N TYR A 247 6.45 18.12 -9.06
CA TYR A 247 6.52 16.70 -9.34
C TYR A 247 5.44 15.92 -8.58
N ARG A 248 5.25 16.21 -7.27
CA ARG A 248 4.16 15.61 -6.48
C ARG A 248 2.80 15.83 -7.14
N ASN A 249 2.51 17.05 -7.55
CA ASN A 249 1.25 17.37 -8.22
C ASN A 249 1.13 16.65 -9.57
N ARG A 250 2.22 16.56 -10.35
CA ARG A 250 2.26 15.84 -11.64
C ARG A 250 1.97 14.34 -11.49
N ILE A 251 2.35 13.72 -10.36
CA ILE A 251 2.01 12.34 -10.05
C ILE A 251 0.50 12.20 -9.85
N ILE A 252 -0.11 13.07 -9.03
CA ILE A 252 -1.56 13.06 -8.79
C ILE A 252 -2.35 13.33 -10.08
N ASP A 253 -1.91 14.30 -10.88
CA ASP A 253 -2.49 14.59 -12.19
C ASP A 253 -2.40 13.38 -13.14
N ALA A 254 -1.25 12.68 -13.14
CA ALA A 254 -1.06 11.50 -13.97
C ALA A 254 -2.03 10.36 -13.57
N ILE A 255 -2.26 10.15 -12.27
CA ILE A 255 -3.25 9.18 -11.77
C ILE A 255 -4.66 9.58 -12.20
N SER A 256 -5.01 10.86 -12.08
CA SER A 256 -6.34 11.36 -12.44
C SER A 256 -6.65 11.17 -13.94
N LEU A 257 -5.67 11.38 -14.78
CA LEU A 257 -5.81 11.32 -16.24
C LEU A 257 -5.58 9.91 -16.83
N MET A 258 -5.01 8.98 -16.03
CA MET A 258 -4.63 7.65 -16.51
C MET A 258 -5.85 6.85 -16.96
N THR A 259 -5.88 6.40 -18.20
CA THR A 259 -6.89 5.46 -18.69
C THR A 259 -6.51 4.01 -18.41
N GLY A 260 -7.50 3.10 -18.41
CA GLY A 260 -7.23 1.66 -18.29
C GLY A 260 -6.30 1.14 -19.40
N GLU A 261 -6.40 1.69 -20.61
CA GLU A 261 -5.53 1.34 -21.73
C GLU A 261 -4.09 1.83 -21.56
N GLU A 262 -3.91 3.04 -20.98
CA GLU A 262 -2.59 3.55 -20.65
C GLU A 262 -1.94 2.73 -19.56
N LEU A 263 -2.68 2.34 -18.52
CA LEU A 263 -2.19 1.45 -17.48
C LEU A 263 -1.78 0.09 -18.06
N GLU A 264 -2.63 -0.52 -18.91
CA GLU A 264 -2.33 -1.83 -19.52
C GLU A 264 -1.06 -1.81 -20.38
N LYS A 265 -0.88 -0.76 -21.17
CA LYS A 265 0.29 -0.60 -22.04
C LYS A 265 1.56 -0.18 -21.28
N GLY A 266 1.40 0.60 -20.22
CA GLY A 266 2.51 1.16 -19.43
C GLY A 266 2.97 0.26 -18.29
N ALA A 267 2.20 -0.74 -17.90
CA ALA A 267 2.55 -1.66 -16.81
C ALA A 267 3.76 -2.54 -17.21
N LYS A 268 4.81 -2.47 -16.39
CA LYS A 268 6.07 -3.22 -16.58
C LYS A 268 6.16 -4.30 -15.51
N TYR A 269 5.61 -5.45 -15.77
CA TYR A 269 5.61 -6.56 -14.81
C TYR A 269 5.89 -7.91 -15.46
N GLU A 270 6.33 -8.85 -14.65
CA GLU A 270 6.36 -10.27 -14.97
C GLU A 270 5.71 -11.08 -13.84
N ILE A 271 5.19 -12.25 -14.17
CA ILE A 271 4.56 -13.16 -13.21
C ILE A 271 5.51 -14.32 -12.93
N ARG A 272 5.71 -14.65 -11.66
CA ARG A 272 6.60 -15.69 -11.20
C ARG A 272 5.87 -16.70 -10.28
#